data_d360557fe463c3c0d369a56cb5019fd5
#
_entry.id   d360557fe463c3c0d369a56cb5019fd5
#
_cell.length_a   1.000
_cell.length_b   1.000
_cell.length_c   1.000
_cell.angle_alpha   90.00
_cell.angle_beta   90.00
_cell.angle_gamma   90.00
#
_symmetry.space_group_name_H-M   'P 1'
#
loop_
_entity.id
_entity.type
_entity.pdbx_description
1 polymer ?
#
loop_
_entity_poly.entity_id
_entity_poly.type
_entity_poly.pdbx_seq_one_letter_code
_entity_poly.pdbx_strand_id
1 'polypeptide(L)'
;SCEQALEIIKDMGVSAVIEYDSLSNLMGGNDHVECYENGELLVVIDYCEEDGCEYVSLIPYWQSFEIGGLKALMSEHCVNPVLLVNSQKLSEEFEQRLADEILELAGPETKVFSDYVHMDMNVPDGFSDGVRMLVESDKDLCLKTFVEEMKYRPPFSLLFDLFVSKKVGYILGAFDGSQPVGYLAFNEISSDVFDVDFVYVLPERRSEGWGKKLASSYACFADKQRHVAYWSNAKNEASVRTATASGFELVRMVKKFNKN
;
A
#
# COMPACT_ATOMS: atom_id res chain seq x y z
N SER A 1 24.19 2.59 -0.40
CA SER A 1 23.92 1.71 0.75
C SER A 1 22.49 1.88 1.22
N CYS A 2 21.94 0.89 1.94
CA CYS A 2 20.57 0.96 2.51
C CYS A 2 20.38 2.20 3.42
N GLU A 3 21.40 2.61 4.14
CA GLU A 3 21.37 3.80 5.01
C GLU A 3 21.18 5.10 4.19
N GLN A 4 21.85 5.22 3.05
CA GLN A 4 21.67 6.38 2.14
C GLN A 4 20.28 6.38 1.50
N ALA A 5 19.77 5.22 1.11
CA ALA A 5 18.41 5.08 0.60
C ALA A 5 17.39 5.51 1.66
N LEU A 6 17.58 5.08 2.91
CA LEU A 6 16.72 5.44 4.02
C LEU A 6 16.71 6.96 4.29
N GLU A 7 17.87 7.63 4.19
CA GLU A 7 17.95 9.09 4.33
C GLU A 7 17.21 9.79 3.19
N ILE A 8 17.41 9.36 1.94
CA ILE A 8 16.69 9.90 0.78
C ILE A 8 15.18 9.76 0.95
N ILE A 9 14.72 8.58 1.39
CA ILE A 9 13.30 8.31 1.58
C ILE A 9 12.72 9.14 2.73
N LYS A 10 13.44 9.31 3.81
CA LYS A 10 13.04 10.21 4.91
C LYS A 10 12.87 11.65 4.44
N ASP A 11 13.76 12.12 3.57
CA ASP A 11 13.69 13.46 2.98
C ASP A 11 12.51 13.62 2.01
N MET A 12 12.00 12.52 1.43
CA MET A 12 10.79 12.53 0.61
C MET A 12 9.51 12.73 1.44
N GLY A 13 9.59 12.53 2.74
CA GLY A 13 8.47 12.71 3.65
C GLY A 13 7.35 11.70 3.44
N VAL A 14 6.11 12.13 3.68
CA VAL A 14 4.91 11.27 3.63
C VAL A 14 4.68 10.62 2.28
N SER A 15 5.24 11.17 1.20
CA SER A 15 5.12 10.60 -0.15
C SER A 15 5.90 9.30 -0.33
N ALA A 16 6.67 8.87 0.66
CA ALA A 16 7.58 7.73 0.56
C ALA A 16 7.15 6.53 1.43
N VAL A 17 5.88 6.41 1.77
CA VAL A 17 5.37 5.37 2.69
C VAL A 17 5.65 3.95 2.19
N ILE A 18 5.46 3.68 0.89
CA ILE A 18 5.71 2.33 0.33
C ILE A 18 7.21 2.02 0.29
N GLU A 19 8.05 3.01 -0.06
CA GLU A 19 9.49 2.85 -0.09
C GLU A 19 10.04 2.58 1.30
N TYR A 20 9.40 3.17 2.31
CA TYR A 20 9.73 2.93 3.70
C TYR A 20 9.40 1.49 4.11
N ASP A 21 8.28 0.94 3.61
CA ASP A 21 7.92 -0.46 3.79
C ASP A 21 8.96 -1.39 3.16
N SER A 22 9.25 -1.20 1.89
CA SER A 22 10.27 -1.97 1.18
C SER A 22 11.63 -1.91 1.89
N LEU A 23 12.06 -0.74 2.36
CA LEU A 23 13.32 -0.59 3.10
C LEU A 23 13.29 -1.15 4.51
N SER A 24 12.17 -1.09 5.21
CA SER A 24 12.06 -1.68 6.55
C SER A 24 12.13 -3.20 6.50
N ASN A 25 11.55 -3.81 5.46
CA ASN A 25 11.69 -5.23 5.17
C ASN A 25 13.13 -5.62 4.87
N LEU A 26 13.86 -4.76 4.16
CA LEU A 26 15.30 -4.92 3.88
C LEU A 26 16.20 -4.90 5.11
N MET A 27 15.90 -4.04 6.06
CA MET A 27 16.61 -4.01 7.34
C MET A 27 16.37 -5.29 8.16
N GLY A 28 15.30 -6.03 7.86
CA GLY A 28 15.00 -7.36 8.40
C GLY A 28 15.82 -8.51 7.83
N GLY A 29 16.63 -8.29 6.78
CA GLY A 29 17.65 -9.23 6.28
C GLY A 29 17.24 -10.10 5.10
N ASN A 30 16.10 -9.85 4.45
CA ASN A 30 15.59 -10.70 3.37
C ASN A 30 15.72 -10.12 1.97
N ASP A 31 16.11 -8.84 1.79
CA ASP A 31 16.00 -8.17 0.50
C ASP A 31 17.28 -7.44 0.06
N HIS A 32 17.48 -7.25 -1.25
CA HIS A 32 18.58 -6.46 -1.81
C HIS A 32 18.10 -5.08 -2.19
N VAL A 33 18.78 -4.02 -1.69
CA VAL A 33 18.64 -2.64 -2.18
C VAL A 33 19.90 -2.21 -2.87
N GLU A 34 19.77 -1.80 -4.12
CA GLU A 34 20.81 -1.09 -4.83
C GLU A 34 20.40 0.37 -5.04
N CYS A 35 21.21 1.29 -4.49
CA CYS A 35 21.09 2.71 -4.77
C CYS A 35 22.13 3.09 -5.81
N TYR A 36 21.71 3.59 -6.96
CA TYR A 36 22.63 4.13 -7.96
C TYR A 36 22.95 5.58 -7.64
N GLU A 37 24.23 5.87 -7.40
CA GLU A 37 24.72 7.14 -6.86
C GLU A 37 24.90 8.26 -7.90
N ASN A 38 24.34 8.18 -9.08
CA ASN A 38 24.35 9.34 -9.98
C ASN A 38 23.33 10.42 -9.56
N GLY A 39 22.73 10.29 -8.37
CA GLY A 39 21.77 11.25 -7.83
C GLY A 39 20.38 11.17 -8.47
N GLU A 40 20.12 10.20 -9.34
CA GLU A 40 19.03 10.27 -10.28
C GLU A 40 17.98 9.13 -10.16
N LEU A 41 18.34 7.99 -9.58
CA LEU A 41 17.42 6.86 -9.44
C LEU A 41 17.65 6.11 -8.13
N LEU A 42 16.61 5.98 -7.33
CA LEU A 42 16.55 5.00 -6.26
C LEU A 42 15.90 3.72 -6.80
N VAL A 43 16.64 2.63 -6.80
CA VAL A 43 16.13 1.31 -7.14
C VAL A 43 16.03 0.49 -5.88
N VAL A 44 14.83 0.06 -5.57
CA VAL A 44 14.57 -0.90 -4.49
C VAL A 44 14.19 -2.22 -5.14
N ILE A 45 14.96 -3.26 -4.88
CA ILE A 45 14.66 -4.62 -5.33
C ILE A 45 14.09 -5.38 -4.13
N ASP A 46 12.82 -5.69 -4.20
CA ASP A 46 12.15 -6.55 -3.23
C ASP A 46 12.26 -8.01 -3.68
N TYR A 47 12.82 -8.84 -2.82
CA TYR A 47 12.87 -10.29 -2.99
C TYR A 47 11.66 -10.93 -2.30
N CYS A 48 10.75 -11.50 -3.06
CA CYS A 48 9.70 -12.34 -2.50
C CYS A 48 10.07 -13.81 -2.69
N GLU A 49 10.55 -14.47 -1.64
CA GLU A 49 10.96 -15.89 -1.69
C GLU A 49 9.80 -16.86 -2.00
N GLU A 50 8.54 -16.50 -1.66
CA GLU A 50 7.40 -17.40 -1.81
C GLU A 50 6.99 -17.65 -3.26
N ASP A 51 7.24 -16.69 -4.17
CA ASP A 51 6.81 -16.79 -5.57
C ASP A 51 7.98 -16.81 -6.59
N GLY A 52 9.23 -16.66 -6.15
CA GLY A 52 10.39 -16.55 -7.02
C GLY A 52 10.34 -15.32 -7.95
N CYS A 53 9.58 -14.29 -7.56
CA CYS A 53 9.43 -13.06 -8.32
C CYS A 53 10.27 -11.96 -7.66
N GLU A 54 11.19 -11.39 -8.43
CA GLU A 54 11.87 -10.16 -8.06
C GLU A 54 10.99 -8.97 -8.46
N TYR A 55 10.69 -8.10 -7.50
CA TYR A 55 10.02 -6.82 -7.76
C TYR A 55 11.08 -5.73 -7.82
N VAL A 56 11.04 -4.89 -8.86
CA VAL A 56 11.81 -3.64 -8.88
C VAL A 56 10.87 -2.47 -8.72
N SER A 57 11.06 -1.71 -7.67
CA SER A 57 10.44 -0.41 -7.52
C SER A 57 11.37 0.66 -8.06
N LEU A 58 10.99 1.32 -9.14
CA LEU A 58 11.71 2.46 -9.70
C LEU A 58 11.12 3.74 -9.13
N ILE A 59 11.93 4.45 -8.34
CA ILE A 59 11.53 5.72 -7.73
C ILE A 59 12.41 6.81 -8.35
N PRO A 60 11.96 7.46 -9.43
CA PRO A 60 12.72 8.53 -10.05
C PRO A 60 12.70 9.75 -9.14
N TYR A 61 13.86 10.15 -8.70
CA TYR A 61 14.04 11.29 -7.80
C TYR A 61 14.20 12.63 -8.54
N TRP A 62 14.68 12.59 -9.80
CA TRP A 62 15.01 13.77 -10.60
C TRP A 62 14.49 13.69 -12.03
N GLN A 63 14.27 14.84 -12.65
CA GLN A 63 13.77 14.92 -14.02
C GLN A 63 14.84 14.66 -15.12
N SER A 64 16.07 14.29 -14.75
CA SER A 64 17.22 14.14 -15.67
C SER A 64 17.82 12.74 -15.66
N PHE A 65 17.01 11.71 -15.79
CA PHE A 65 17.42 10.31 -15.71
C PHE A 65 18.02 9.80 -17.03
N GLU A 66 19.22 9.16 -16.97
CA GLU A 66 19.79 8.41 -18.10
C GLU A 66 19.45 6.91 -17.98
N ILE A 67 18.61 6.44 -18.88
CA ILE A 67 17.96 5.14 -18.89
C ILE A 67 18.88 3.94 -19.18
N GLY A 68 20.12 4.19 -19.67
CA GLY A 68 21.07 3.13 -19.97
C GLY A 68 21.38 2.16 -18.79
N GLY A 69 21.35 2.69 -17.57
CA GLY A 69 21.52 1.91 -16.35
C GLY A 69 20.37 0.95 -16.04
N LEU A 70 19.15 1.32 -16.38
CA LEU A 70 17.96 0.50 -16.15
C LEU A 70 17.99 -0.80 -16.99
N LYS A 71 18.42 -0.72 -18.25
CA LYS A 71 18.57 -1.91 -19.12
C LYS A 71 19.57 -2.91 -18.55
N ALA A 72 20.70 -2.42 -18.07
CA ALA A 72 21.73 -3.27 -17.47
C ALA A 72 21.20 -3.96 -16.21
N LEU A 73 20.58 -3.19 -15.31
CA LEU A 73 20.00 -3.69 -14.07
C LEU A 73 18.93 -4.76 -14.32
N MET A 74 17.96 -4.50 -15.18
CA MET A 74 16.89 -5.44 -15.49
C MET A 74 17.39 -6.71 -16.19
N SER A 75 18.45 -6.59 -16.98
CA SER A 75 19.07 -7.76 -17.63
C SER A 75 19.88 -8.60 -16.67
N GLU A 76 20.52 -7.99 -15.67
CA GLU A 76 21.32 -8.67 -14.65
C GLU A 76 20.46 -9.44 -13.66
N HIS A 77 19.35 -8.87 -13.24
CA HIS A 77 18.49 -9.43 -12.20
C HIS A 77 17.23 -10.16 -12.71
N CYS A 78 17.03 -10.25 -14.02
CA CYS A 78 15.84 -10.90 -14.63
C CYS A 78 14.50 -10.37 -14.11
N VAL A 79 14.43 -9.09 -13.79
CA VAL A 79 13.36 -8.45 -13.05
C VAL A 79 12.03 -8.43 -13.78
N ASN A 80 10.98 -8.90 -13.11
CA ASN A 80 9.58 -8.80 -13.57
C ASN A 80 8.62 -9.15 -12.44
N PRO A 81 7.71 -8.29 -11.97
CA PRO A 81 7.29 -7.00 -12.54
C PRO A 81 8.12 -5.79 -12.11
N VAL A 82 7.90 -4.67 -12.81
CA VAL A 82 8.46 -3.35 -12.47
C VAL A 82 7.37 -2.44 -11.95
N LEU A 83 7.63 -1.76 -10.84
CA LEU A 83 6.78 -0.72 -10.29
C LEU A 83 7.41 0.65 -10.57
N LEU A 84 6.74 1.49 -11.34
CA LEU A 84 7.11 2.89 -11.53
C LEU A 84 6.32 3.77 -10.57
N VAL A 85 7.02 4.39 -9.64
CA VAL A 85 6.42 5.25 -8.62
C VAL A 85 6.51 6.71 -9.07
N ASN A 86 5.36 7.37 -9.23
CA ASN A 86 5.29 8.80 -9.49
C ASN A 86 4.83 9.53 -8.22
N SER A 87 5.75 10.23 -7.59
CA SER A 87 5.50 11.06 -6.39
C SER A 87 4.91 12.44 -6.71
N GLN A 88 4.24 12.60 -7.85
CA GLN A 88 3.72 13.89 -8.37
C GLN A 88 4.81 14.97 -8.63
N LYS A 89 6.09 14.61 -8.53
CA LYS A 89 7.22 15.51 -8.78
C LYS A 89 7.75 15.42 -10.21
N LEU A 90 7.33 14.39 -10.95
CA LEU A 90 7.71 14.18 -12.34
C LEU A 90 6.79 14.95 -13.27
N SER A 91 7.34 15.55 -14.33
CA SER A 91 6.51 16.03 -15.43
C SER A 91 5.86 14.84 -16.16
N GLU A 92 4.66 15.07 -16.71
CA GLU A 92 3.96 14.04 -17.51
C GLU A 92 4.81 13.52 -18.69
N GLU A 93 5.57 14.40 -19.33
CA GLU A 93 6.47 14.04 -20.43
C GLU A 93 7.60 13.11 -19.98
N PHE A 94 8.17 13.36 -18.81
CA PHE A 94 9.24 12.52 -18.26
C PHE A 94 8.69 11.17 -17.79
N GLU A 95 7.56 11.17 -17.12
CA GLU A 95 6.87 9.93 -16.71
C GLU A 95 6.51 9.05 -17.91
N GLN A 96 5.98 9.65 -18.97
CA GLN A 96 5.63 8.91 -20.19
C GLN A 96 6.88 8.32 -20.86
N ARG A 97 7.98 9.05 -20.94
CA ARG A 97 9.24 8.53 -21.48
C ARG A 97 9.78 7.34 -20.68
N LEU A 98 9.74 7.42 -19.34
CA LEU A 98 10.12 6.28 -18.50
C LEU A 98 9.18 5.08 -18.71
N ALA A 99 7.87 5.30 -18.77
CA ALA A 99 6.89 4.27 -19.00
C ALA A 99 7.09 3.56 -20.36
N ASP A 100 7.41 4.30 -21.41
CA ASP A 100 7.69 3.76 -22.74
C ASP A 100 8.92 2.85 -22.73
N GLU A 101 9.96 3.20 -21.98
CA GLU A 101 11.15 2.36 -21.88
C GLU A 101 10.97 1.15 -20.98
N ILE A 102 10.23 1.30 -19.91
CA ILE A 102 9.84 0.15 -19.07
C ILE A 102 8.97 -0.82 -19.89
N LEU A 103 8.08 -0.30 -20.73
CA LEU A 103 7.26 -1.12 -21.63
C LEU A 103 8.10 -2.03 -22.54
N GLU A 104 9.21 -1.52 -23.09
CA GLU A 104 10.12 -2.31 -23.92
C GLU A 104 10.84 -3.43 -23.13
N LEU A 105 11.12 -3.19 -21.84
CA LEU A 105 11.91 -4.10 -21.02
C LEU A 105 11.04 -5.10 -20.25
N ALA A 106 10.00 -4.61 -19.59
CA ALA A 106 9.17 -5.38 -18.65
C ALA A 106 7.80 -5.77 -19.20
N GLY A 107 7.41 -5.28 -20.38
CA GLY A 107 6.09 -5.53 -20.96
C GLY A 107 5.04 -4.47 -20.57
N PRO A 108 3.76 -4.67 -20.93
CA PRO A 108 2.75 -3.65 -20.84
C PRO A 108 2.38 -3.29 -19.40
N GLU A 109 1.90 -2.06 -19.22
CA GLU A 109 1.26 -1.63 -17.98
C GLU A 109 0.04 -2.52 -17.70
N THR A 110 0.00 -3.16 -16.55
CA THR A 110 -1.09 -4.08 -16.16
C THR A 110 -2.01 -3.50 -15.12
N LYS A 111 -1.48 -2.65 -14.22
CA LYS A 111 -2.25 -2.02 -13.14
C LYS A 111 -1.71 -0.65 -12.80
N VAL A 112 -2.59 0.21 -12.34
CA VAL A 112 -2.25 1.50 -11.71
C VAL A 112 -2.83 1.51 -10.31
N PHE A 113 -2.02 1.85 -9.34
CA PHE A 113 -2.42 2.02 -7.96
C PHE A 113 -2.38 3.48 -7.57
N SER A 114 -3.26 3.86 -6.67
CA SER A 114 -3.27 5.17 -6.02
C SER A 114 -2.91 4.96 -4.56
N ASP A 115 -1.97 5.75 -4.08
CA ASP A 115 -1.54 5.74 -2.70
C ASP A 115 -1.97 7.04 -2.03
N TYR A 116 -2.68 6.91 -0.94
CA TYR A 116 -3.26 7.99 -0.16
C TYR A 116 -2.68 7.97 1.23
N VAL A 117 -2.47 9.14 1.80
CA VAL A 117 -2.05 9.29 3.20
C VAL A 117 -3.00 10.26 3.89
N HIS A 118 -3.32 9.97 5.14
CA HIS A 118 -4.03 10.92 5.97
C HIS A 118 -3.04 11.96 6.47
N MET A 119 -3.15 13.16 5.91
CA MET A 119 -2.22 14.27 6.15
C MET A 119 -2.69 15.20 7.26
N ASP A 120 -3.93 15.06 7.71
CA ASP A 120 -4.57 16.06 8.54
C ASP A 120 -4.16 15.92 10.00
N MET A 121 -3.92 17.08 10.61
CA MET A 121 -3.77 17.22 12.05
C MET A 121 -5.12 17.12 12.81
N ASN A 122 -6.24 17.04 12.09
CA ASN A 122 -7.57 16.80 12.66
C ASN A 122 -7.90 15.30 12.68
N VAL A 123 -7.06 14.55 13.38
CA VAL A 123 -7.34 13.14 13.65
C VAL A 123 -8.68 13.03 14.39
N PRO A 124 -9.62 12.18 13.95
CA PRO A 124 -10.87 11.97 14.67
C PRO A 124 -10.62 11.55 16.13
N ASP A 125 -11.36 12.09 17.07
CA ASP A 125 -11.20 11.81 18.52
C ASP A 125 -11.61 10.38 18.92
N GLY A 126 -11.97 9.51 17.97
CA GLY A 126 -12.37 8.16 18.24
C GLY A 126 -13.00 7.46 17.03
N PHE A 127 -13.38 6.21 17.23
CA PHE A 127 -14.00 5.42 16.18
C PHE A 127 -15.41 5.92 15.85
N SER A 128 -15.78 5.81 14.58
CA SER A 128 -17.13 6.09 14.12
C SER A 128 -18.15 5.15 14.79
N ASP A 129 -19.39 5.65 14.98
CA ASP A 129 -20.45 4.84 15.56
C ASP A 129 -20.67 3.53 14.81
N GLY A 130 -20.73 2.42 15.56
CA GLY A 130 -20.80 1.07 15.03
C GLY A 130 -19.45 0.48 14.57
N VAL A 131 -18.32 1.18 14.77
CA VAL A 131 -16.98 0.63 14.44
C VAL A 131 -16.19 0.39 15.73
N ARG A 132 -15.53 -0.75 15.81
CA ARG A 132 -14.62 -1.09 16.91
C ARG A 132 -13.56 -2.09 16.49
N MET A 133 -12.51 -2.21 17.28
CA MET A 133 -11.53 -3.29 17.11
C MET A 133 -12.19 -4.66 17.30
N LEU A 134 -11.85 -5.60 16.43
CA LEU A 134 -12.21 -7.01 16.64
C LEU A 134 -11.30 -7.65 17.69
N VAL A 135 -11.92 -8.51 18.49
CA VAL A 135 -11.24 -9.31 19.52
C VAL A 135 -11.59 -10.78 19.33
N GLU A 136 -10.87 -11.68 20.01
CA GLU A 136 -11.03 -13.14 19.83
C GLU A 136 -12.48 -13.64 20.00
N SER A 137 -13.25 -13.03 20.88
CA SER A 137 -14.67 -13.37 21.09
C SER A 137 -15.58 -13.04 19.89
N ASP A 138 -15.13 -12.25 18.93
CA ASP A 138 -15.89 -11.92 17.71
C ASP A 138 -15.76 -12.97 16.63
N LYS A 139 -14.79 -13.89 16.76
CA LYS A 139 -14.38 -14.84 15.73
C LYS A 139 -15.55 -15.58 15.11
N ASP A 140 -16.31 -16.29 15.93
CA ASP A 140 -17.41 -17.15 15.44
C ASP A 140 -18.50 -16.36 14.71
N LEU A 141 -18.81 -15.16 15.20
CA LEU A 141 -19.81 -14.29 14.59
C LEU A 141 -19.32 -13.75 13.24
N CYS A 142 -18.09 -13.26 13.20
CA CYS A 142 -17.51 -12.70 11.99
C CYS A 142 -17.26 -13.77 10.93
N LEU A 143 -16.78 -14.96 11.30
CA LEU A 143 -16.58 -16.08 10.38
C LEU A 143 -17.90 -16.57 9.76
N LYS A 144 -19.01 -16.54 10.49
CA LYS A 144 -20.33 -16.87 9.94
C LYS A 144 -20.84 -15.81 8.98
N THR A 145 -20.43 -14.55 9.14
CA THR A 145 -20.91 -13.43 8.35
C THR A 145 -20.07 -13.21 7.08
N PHE A 146 -18.75 -13.31 7.18
CA PHE A 146 -17.84 -13.04 6.07
C PHE A 146 -17.40 -14.32 5.36
N VAL A 147 -18.39 -15.09 4.86
CA VAL A 147 -18.18 -16.41 4.25
C VAL A 147 -17.71 -16.32 2.80
N GLU A 148 -17.93 -15.22 2.11
CA GLU A 148 -17.62 -15.09 0.68
C GLU A 148 -16.10 -15.05 0.46
N GLU A 149 -15.60 -16.09 -0.20
CA GLU A 149 -14.25 -16.11 -0.77
C GLU A 149 -14.15 -15.08 -1.89
N MET A 150 -13.45 -14.00 -1.62
CA MET A 150 -13.12 -13.05 -2.68
C MET A 150 -11.94 -13.60 -3.48
N LYS A 151 -12.12 -13.71 -4.79
CA LYS A 151 -11.19 -14.33 -5.78
C LYS A 151 -9.72 -13.87 -5.68
N TYR A 152 -9.42 -12.79 -4.94
CA TYR A 152 -8.10 -12.18 -4.85
C TYR A 152 -7.73 -11.77 -3.41
N ARG A 153 -8.37 -12.36 -2.40
CA ARG A 153 -8.11 -12.06 -0.98
C ARG A 153 -7.97 -13.35 -0.20
N PRO A 154 -7.12 -13.36 0.84
CA PRO A 154 -7.11 -14.47 1.76
C PRO A 154 -8.50 -14.62 2.42
N PRO A 155 -8.93 -15.84 2.74
CA PRO A 155 -10.15 -16.06 3.50
C PRO A 155 -10.15 -15.24 4.80
N PHE A 156 -11.29 -14.70 5.18
CA PHE A 156 -11.39 -13.89 6.42
C PHE A 156 -10.90 -14.66 7.65
N SER A 157 -11.09 -16.00 7.69
CA SER A 157 -10.55 -16.84 8.75
C SER A 157 -9.04 -16.75 8.90
N LEU A 158 -8.31 -16.72 7.77
CA LEU A 158 -6.86 -16.58 7.79
C LEU A 158 -6.45 -15.18 8.24
N LEU A 159 -7.12 -14.13 7.75
CA LEU A 159 -6.88 -12.76 8.20
C LEU A 159 -7.11 -12.63 9.71
N PHE A 160 -8.22 -13.19 10.21
CA PHE A 160 -8.53 -13.14 11.64
C PHE A 160 -7.47 -13.85 12.47
N ASP A 161 -7.05 -15.03 12.07
CA ASP A 161 -6.03 -15.81 12.77
C ASP A 161 -4.69 -15.10 12.79
N LEU A 162 -4.27 -14.48 11.69
CA LEU A 162 -3.01 -13.72 11.62
C LEU A 162 -3.08 -12.43 12.44
N PHE A 163 -4.10 -11.63 12.24
CA PHE A 163 -4.15 -10.26 12.75
C PHE A 163 -4.65 -10.20 14.19
N VAL A 164 -5.70 -10.93 14.52
CA VAL A 164 -6.28 -10.90 15.87
C VAL A 164 -5.64 -11.93 16.79
N SER A 165 -5.58 -13.21 16.37
CA SER A 165 -5.10 -14.28 17.24
C SER A 165 -3.58 -14.28 17.37
N LYS A 166 -2.81 -14.09 16.27
CA LYS A 166 -1.34 -14.01 16.28
C LYS A 166 -0.78 -12.59 16.46
N LYS A 167 -1.66 -11.57 16.45
CA LYS A 167 -1.31 -10.17 16.66
C LYS A 167 -0.27 -9.63 15.65
N VAL A 168 -0.33 -10.08 14.41
CA VAL A 168 0.51 -9.56 13.32
C VAL A 168 0.01 -8.20 12.83
N GLY A 169 -1.28 -7.92 13.01
CA GLY A 169 -1.92 -6.66 12.62
C GLY A 169 -3.20 -6.41 13.41
N TYR A 170 -4.10 -5.64 12.83
CA TYR A 170 -5.34 -5.18 13.47
C TYR A 170 -6.53 -5.31 12.53
N ILE A 171 -7.71 -5.56 13.06
CA ILE A 171 -8.96 -5.52 12.30
C ILE A 171 -9.98 -4.63 13.01
N LEU A 172 -10.46 -3.60 12.29
CA LEU A 172 -11.66 -2.85 12.66
C LEU A 172 -12.87 -3.57 12.07
N GLY A 173 -13.87 -3.85 12.91
CA GLY A 173 -15.17 -4.36 12.49
C GLY A 173 -16.22 -3.24 12.49
N ALA A 174 -17.06 -3.21 11.47
CA ALA A 174 -18.26 -2.36 11.40
C ALA A 174 -19.50 -3.20 11.74
N PHE A 175 -20.35 -2.69 12.62
CA PHE A 175 -21.52 -3.36 13.13
C PHE A 175 -22.78 -2.47 13.01
N ASP A 176 -23.85 -3.06 12.50
CA ASP A 176 -25.20 -2.49 12.61
C ASP A 176 -25.91 -3.21 13.76
N GLY A 177 -25.99 -2.52 14.89
CA GLY A 177 -26.34 -3.16 16.18
C GLY A 177 -25.34 -4.26 16.53
N SER A 178 -25.80 -5.51 16.57
CA SER A 178 -24.95 -6.68 16.84
C SER A 178 -24.46 -7.40 15.57
N GLN A 179 -24.87 -6.96 14.38
CA GLN A 179 -24.59 -7.65 13.12
C GLN A 179 -23.32 -7.08 12.48
N PRO A 180 -22.27 -7.89 12.23
CA PRO A 180 -21.12 -7.42 11.46
C PRO A 180 -21.54 -7.12 10.01
N VAL A 181 -21.11 -5.98 9.48
CA VAL A 181 -21.47 -5.53 8.12
C VAL A 181 -20.25 -5.24 7.24
N GLY A 182 -19.06 -5.16 7.85
CA GLY A 182 -17.82 -4.93 7.13
C GLY A 182 -16.61 -4.96 8.04
N TYR A 183 -15.43 -4.92 7.46
CA TYR A 183 -14.16 -4.83 8.19
C TYR A 183 -13.10 -4.07 7.39
N LEU A 184 -12.10 -3.57 8.13
CA LEU A 184 -10.86 -3.01 7.59
C LEU A 184 -9.71 -3.67 8.35
N ALA A 185 -8.83 -4.34 7.61
CA ALA A 185 -7.62 -4.95 8.14
C ALA A 185 -6.41 -4.06 7.78
N PHE A 186 -5.53 -3.87 8.74
CA PHE A 186 -4.33 -3.06 8.59
C PHE A 186 -3.21 -3.56 9.49
N ASN A 187 -1.98 -3.23 9.14
CA ASN A 187 -0.80 -3.59 9.90
C ASN A 187 0.12 -2.38 10.11
N GLU A 188 1.04 -2.52 11.05
CA GLU A 188 2.14 -1.60 11.27
C GLU A 188 3.32 -2.06 10.43
N ILE A 189 3.61 -1.33 9.34
CA ILE A 189 4.73 -1.65 8.45
C ILE A 189 6.05 -1.10 8.97
N SER A 190 6.00 -0.07 9.79
CA SER A 190 7.14 0.47 10.54
C SER A 190 6.66 1.19 11.80
N SER A 191 7.60 1.64 12.66
CA SER A 191 7.27 2.48 13.82
C SER A 191 6.47 3.75 13.45
N ASP A 192 6.57 4.18 12.20
CA ASP A 192 6.09 5.47 11.74
C ASP A 192 4.89 5.37 10.79
N VAL A 193 4.54 4.15 10.33
CA VAL A 193 3.54 3.95 9.28
C VAL A 193 2.63 2.76 9.55
N PHE A 194 1.33 2.98 9.46
CA PHE A 194 0.32 1.93 9.29
C PHE A 194 -0.15 1.89 7.84
N ASP A 195 -0.45 0.71 7.32
CA ASP A 195 -1.02 0.54 5.99
C ASP A 195 -2.25 -0.38 6.00
N VAL A 196 -3.19 -0.08 5.08
CA VAL A 196 -4.42 -0.86 4.90
C VAL A 196 -4.16 -2.03 3.96
N ASP A 197 -4.37 -3.24 4.46
CA ASP A 197 -4.34 -4.45 3.64
C ASP A 197 -5.67 -4.66 2.91
N PHE A 198 -6.79 -4.57 3.66
CA PHE A 198 -8.11 -4.89 3.12
C PHE A 198 -9.21 -4.02 3.71
N VAL A 199 -10.13 -3.59 2.84
CA VAL A 199 -11.42 -3.01 3.23
C VAL A 199 -12.53 -3.82 2.57
N TYR A 200 -13.48 -4.28 3.37
CA TYR A 200 -14.63 -5.03 2.89
C TYR A 200 -15.92 -4.57 3.56
N VAL A 201 -16.96 -4.45 2.76
CA VAL A 201 -18.34 -4.24 3.22
C VAL A 201 -19.21 -5.25 2.49
N LEU A 202 -20.12 -5.91 3.21
CA LEU A 202 -21.08 -6.84 2.64
C LEU A 202 -21.79 -6.22 1.43
N PRO A 203 -21.97 -6.95 0.32
CA PRO A 203 -22.56 -6.40 -0.91
C PRO A 203 -23.87 -5.67 -0.68
N GLU A 204 -24.77 -6.25 0.11
CA GLU A 204 -26.08 -5.71 0.45
C GLU A 204 -26.06 -4.51 1.38
N ARG A 205 -24.91 -4.22 1.99
CA ARG A 205 -24.72 -3.09 2.91
C ARG A 205 -23.83 -1.98 2.32
N ARG A 206 -23.47 -2.12 1.03
CA ARG A 206 -22.71 -1.09 0.31
C ARG A 206 -23.56 0.16 0.08
N SER A 207 -22.87 1.28 -0.12
CA SER A 207 -23.48 2.61 -0.28
C SER A 207 -24.19 3.17 0.98
N GLU A 208 -24.15 2.47 2.10
CA GLU A 208 -24.66 2.94 3.39
C GLU A 208 -23.63 3.73 4.24
N GLY A 209 -22.44 3.98 3.67
CA GLY A 209 -21.39 4.74 4.35
C GLY A 209 -20.44 3.92 5.25
N TRP A 210 -20.62 2.60 5.36
CA TRP A 210 -19.79 1.75 6.21
C TRP A 210 -18.30 1.77 5.86
N GLY A 211 -17.97 1.80 4.56
CA GLY A 211 -16.58 1.94 4.13
C GLY A 211 -15.95 3.23 4.62
N LYS A 212 -16.68 4.36 4.52
CA LYS A 212 -16.23 5.64 5.06
C LYS A 212 -16.04 5.59 6.58
N LYS A 213 -16.99 5.00 7.32
CA LYS A 213 -16.89 4.87 8.79
C LYS A 213 -15.65 4.05 9.18
N LEU A 214 -15.35 2.95 8.47
CA LEU A 214 -14.16 2.14 8.68
C LEU A 214 -12.88 2.93 8.41
N ALA A 215 -12.78 3.58 7.26
CA ALA A 215 -11.59 4.36 6.88
C ALA A 215 -11.39 5.59 7.78
N SER A 216 -12.46 6.30 8.18
CA SER A 216 -12.36 7.38 9.15
C SER A 216 -11.93 6.91 10.54
N SER A 217 -12.39 5.71 10.96
CA SER A 217 -11.95 5.11 12.23
C SER A 217 -10.49 4.67 12.17
N TYR A 218 -10.05 4.18 11.01
CA TYR A 218 -8.64 3.86 10.78
C TYR A 218 -7.76 5.12 10.86
N ALA A 219 -8.23 6.26 10.36
CA ALA A 219 -7.50 7.53 10.44
C ALA A 219 -7.18 7.95 11.89
N CYS A 220 -7.93 7.44 12.91
CA CYS A 220 -7.63 7.69 14.33
C CYS A 220 -6.26 7.17 14.79
N PHE A 221 -5.63 6.27 14.01
CA PHE A 221 -4.28 5.77 14.30
C PHE A 221 -3.18 6.73 13.82
N ALA A 222 -3.51 7.74 13.01
CA ALA A 222 -2.59 8.81 12.68
C ALA A 222 -2.26 9.63 13.93
N ASP A 223 -1.02 9.99 14.11
CA ASP A 223 -0.56 10.91 15.13
C ASP A 223 0.61 11.76 14.61
N LYS A 224 1.21 12.60 15.46
CA LYS A 224 2.33 13.46 15.05
C LYS A 224 3.58 12.70 14.59
N GLN A 225 3.69 11.43 14.90
CA GLN A 225 4.85 10.60 14.66
C GLN A 225 4.55 9.51 13.65
N ARG A 226 3.26 9.14 13.47
CA ARG A 226 2.85 8.03 12.60
C ARG A 226 1.86 8.48 11.56
N HIS A 227 2.03 7.90 10.38
CA HIS A 227 1.15 8.12 9.24
C HIS A 227 0.26 6.90 9.04
N VAL A 228 -0.91 7.12 8.50
CA VAL A 228 -1.81 6.05 8.04
C VAL A 228 -1.95 6.14 6.53
N ALA A 229 -1.57 5.07 5.85
CA ALA A 229 -1.63 4.95 4.41
C ALA A 229 -2.85 4.15 3.96
N TYR A 230 -3.32 4.43 2.75
CA TYR A 230 -4.44 3.76 2.13
C TYR A 230 -4.14 3.51 0.66
N TRP A 231 -3.87 2.28 0.33
CA TRP A 231 -3.53 1.84 -1.02
C TRP A 231 -4.77 1.33 -1.77
N SER A 232 -4.91 1.67 -3.04
CA SER A 232 -6.04 1.24 -3.86
C SER A 232 -5.66 1.06 -5.32
N ASN A 233 -6.29 0.10 -6.00
CA ASN A 233 -6.28 0.11 -7.46
C ASN A 233 -7.00 1.38 -7.93
N ALA A 234 -6.34 2.18 -8.77
CA ALA A 234 -6.86 3.46 -9.25
C ALA A 234 -8.21 3.32 -10.02
N LYS A 235 -8.48 2.14 -10.60
CA LYS A 235 -9.74 1.81 -11.26
C LYS A 235 -10.85 1.39 -10.29
N ASN A 236 -10.53 1.19 -9.00
CA ASN A 236 -11.53 0.88 -7.98
C ASN A 236 -12.14 2.17 -7.42
N GLU A 237 -13.06 2.76 -8.19
CA GLU A 237 -13.71 4.02 -7.81
C GLU A 237 -14.36 4.00 -6.42
N ALA A 238 -14.88 2.86 -5.97
CA ALA A 238 -15.47 2.76 -4.63
C ALA A 238 -14.43 2.92 -3.53
N SER A 239 -13.26 2.31 -3.69
CA SER A 239 -12.13 2.44 -2.76
C SER A 239 -11.57 3.86 -2.79
N VAL A 240 -11.35 4.43 -3.98
CA VAL A 240 -10.90 5.82 -4.17
C VAL A 240 -11.83 6.81 -3.47
N ARG A 241 -13.14 6.69 -3.70
CA ARG A 241 -14.15 7.53 -3.01
C ARG A 241 -14.13 7.32 -1.50
N THR A 242 -13.92 6.11 -1.04
CA THR A 242 -13.83 5.83 0.41
C THR A 242 -12.65 6.55 1.04
N ALA A 243 -11.45 6.43 0.45
CA ALA A 243 -10.26 7.12 0.91
C ALA A 243 -10.46 8.65 0.97
N THR A 244 -10.82 9.26 -0.16
CA THR A 244 -10.97 10.72 -0.25
C THR A 244 -12.07 11.27 0.64
N ALA A 245 -13.22 10.56 0.75
CA ALA A 245 -14.32 10.95 1.64
C ALA A 245 -13.98 10.81 3.14
N SER A 246 -12.89 10.10 3.46
CA SER A 246 -12.39 9.91 4.84
C SER A 246 -11.20 10.81 5.17
N GLY A 247 -10.86 11.77 4.30
CA GLY A 247 -9.79 12.74 4.54
C GLY A 247 -8.40 12.28 4.11
N PHE A 248 -8.31 11.18 3.37
CA PHE A 248 -7.04 10.75 2.79
C PHE A 248 -6.74 11.54 1.51
N GLU A 249 -5.51 11.99 1.38
CA GLU A 249 -5.02 12.73 0.21
C GLU A 249 -4.14 11.86 -0.67
N LEU A 250 -4.32 11.99 -1.99
CA LEU A 250 -3.49 11.30 -2.95
C LEU A 250 -2.07 11.86 -2.92
N VAL A 251 -1.10 11.01 -2.60
CA VAL A 251 0.31 11.43 -2.54
C VAL A 251 1.11 10.97 -3.76
N ARG A 252 0.69 9.86 -4.40
CA ARG A 252 1.38 9.35 -5.59
C ARG A 252 0.56 8.33 -6.36
N MET A 253 1.03 8.02 -7.56
CA MET A 253 0.54 6.94 -8.41
C MET A 253 1.66 5.93 -8.63
N VAL A 254 1.31 4.65 -8.66
CA VAL A 254 2.25 3.56 -8.95
C VAL A 254 1.76 2.77 -10.14
N LYS A 255 2.53 2.73 -11.21
CA LYS A 255 2.24 1.93 -12.41
C LYS A 255 2.98 0.60 -12.34
N LYS A 256 2.27 -0.50 -12.52
CA LYS A 256 2.84 -1.84 -12.56
C LYS A 256 2.93 -2.33 -14.01
N PHE A 257 4.12 -2.73 -14.40
CA PHE A 257 4.43 -3.32 -15.70
C PHE A 257 4.88 -4.77 -15.51
N ASN A 258 4.36 -5.69 -16.29
CA ASN A 258 4.86 -7.07 -16.30
C ASN A 258 4.53 -7.79 -17.60
N LYS A 259 5.41 -8.72 -17.99
CA LYS A 259 5.14 -9.66 -19.07
C LYS A 259 4.01 -10.58 -18.65
N ASN A 260 3.04 -10.79 -19.55
CA ASN A 260 1.95 -11.73 -19.36
C ASN A 260 2.45 -13.18 -19.45
#